data_087e330df80f89d2a7ae38d31c8aa4bb
#
_entry.id   087e330df80f89d2a7ae38d31c8aa4bb
#
_cell.length_a   1.000
_cell.length_b   1.000
_cell.length_c   1.000
_cell.angle_alpha   90.00
_cell.angle_beta   90.00
_cell.angle_gamma   90.00
#
_symmetry.space_group_name_H-M   'P 1'
#
loop_
_entity.id
_entity.type
_entity.pdbx_description
1 polymer ?
#
loop_
_entity_poly.entity_id
_entity_poly.type
_entity_poly.pdbx_seq_one_letter_code
_entity_poly.pdbx_strand_id
1 'polypeptide(L)'
;DVEGDIYERWLAADVFAPDGAGSTADPALPPFTVIQPPPNVTGSLHLGHAQRTAVEDLMIRHARMRGHAALFLPGLDHASIAAQFVLDGILAKEGEDRQSLGRDRYLERMHEFVATTREVMLGQQRRVGASADWGRLRFTMDDVSARAVRTAFERLYRDGHAYRTEALVNWCPGCRTSVSDLEVIHPVEDHKQLWFPLETILSNWIHLASIRKVTASTEPR
;
A
#
# COMPACT_ATOMS: atom_id res chain seq x y z
N ASP A 1 -20.76 -24.88 -7.11
CA ASP A 1 -19.67 -24.84 -6.13
C ASP A 1 -20.26 -24.56 -4.75
N VAL A 2 -20.26 -25.55 -3.88
CA VAL A 2 -20.93 -25.48 -2.56
C VAL A 2 -20.37 -24.34 -1.70
N GLU A 3 -19.07 -24.08 -1.79
CA GLU A 3 -18.41 -23.01 -0.98
C GLU A 3 -18.89 -21.62 -1.42
N GLY A 4 -18.99 -21.39 -2.74
CA GLY A 4 -19.50 -20.14 -3.29
C GLY A 4 -20.95 -19.88 -2.85
N ASP A 5 -21.82 -20.88 -2.95
CA ASP A 5 -23.23 -20.76 -2.56
C ASP A 5 -23.39 -20.49 -1.06
N ILE A 6 -22.53 -21.07 -0.22
CA ILE A 6 -22.53 -20.79 1.22
C ILE A 6 -22.08 -19.36 1.49
N TYR A 7 -21.02 -18.90 0.83
CA TYR A 7 -20.48 -17.58 1.01
C TYR A 7 -21.50 -16.49 0.60
N GLU A 8 -22.16 -16.67 -0.55
CA GLU A 8 -23.21 -15.74 -1.01
C GLU A 8 -24.40 -15.69 -0.04
N ARG A 9 -24.79 -16.81 0.57
CA ARG A 9 -25.83 -16.79 1.62
C ARG A 9 -25.41 -16.00 2.85
N TRP A 10 -24.12 -16.05 3.26
CA TRP A 10 -23.62 -15.22 4.34
C TRP A 10 -23.65 -13.74 4.01
N LEU A 11 -23.26 -13.38 2.78
CA LEU A 11 -23.32 -12.00 2.31
C LEU A 11 -24.77 -11.50 2.27
N ALA A 12 -25.68 -12.29 1.71
CA ALA A 12 -27.11 -11.94 1.63
C ALA A 12 -27.77 -11.78 3.02
N ALA A 13 -27.31 -12.55 4.00
CA ALA A 13 -27.79 -12.46 5.38
C ALA A 13 -27.11 -11.35 6.20
N ASP A 14 -26.16 -10.62 5.62
CA ASP A 14 -25.41 -9.51 6.24
C ASP A 14 -24.79 -9.85 7.61
N VAL A 15 -24.25 -11.08 7.72
CA VAL A 15 -23.69 -11.59 8.99
C VAL A 15 -22.27 -11.10 9.29
N PHE A 16 -21.61 -10.43 8.34
CA PHE A 16 -20.24 -9.96 8.51
C PHE A 16 -20.16 -8.53 9.05
N ALA A 17 -21.20 -7.74 8.88
CA ALA A 17 -21.30 -6.41 9.47
C ALA A 17 -21.69 -6.51 10.96
N PRO A 18 -20.98 -5.80 11.86
CA PRO A 18 -21.28 -5.87 13.31
C PRO A 18 -22.67 -5.29 13.68
N ASP A 19 -23.20 -4.42 12.83
CA ASP A 19 -24.50 -3.75 12.92
C ASP A 19 -25.45 -4.15 11.77
N GLY A 20 -25.12 -5.22 11.04
CA GLY A 20 -25.93 -5.74 9.96
C GLY A 20 -27.18 -6.45 10.44
N ALA A 21 -28.13 -6.70 9.52
CA ALA A 21 -29.39 -7.38 9.82
C ALA A 21 -29.20 -8.80 10.37
N GLY A 22 -28.11 -9.47 10.01
CA GLY A 22 -27.73 -10.81 10.50
C GLY A 22 -26.85 -10.79 11.74
N SER A 23 -26.59 -9.63 12.33
CA SER A 23 -25.78 -9.53 13.54
C SER A 23 -26.48 -10.12 14.76
N THR A 24 -25.75 -10.91 15.54
CA THR A 24 -26.19 -11.45 16.82
C THR A 24 -25.43 -10.85 18.01
N ALA A 25 -24.89 -9.64 17.82
CA ALA A 25 -24.08 -8.96 18.82
C ALA A 25 -24.91 -8.56 20.05
N ASP A 26 -24.34 -8.84 21.24
CA ASP A 26 -24.87 -8.38 22.52
C ASP A 26 -24.38 -6.95 22.79
N PRO A 27 -25.26 -5.95 22.88
CA PRO A 27 -24.86 -4.57 23.15
C PRO A 27 -24.19 -4.34 24.50
N ALA A 28 -24.30 -5.29 25.43
CA ALA A 28 -23.61 -5.23 26.72
C ALA A 28 -22.13 -5.62 26.65
N LEU A 29 -21.70 -6.28 25.56
CA LEU A 29 -20.31 -6.68 25.35
C LEU A 29 -19.51 -5.61 24.60
N PRO A 30 -18.22 -5.42 24.93
CA PRO A 30 -17.39 -4.48 24.20
C PRO A 30 -17.21 -4.91 22.73
N PRO A 31 -17.11 -3.96 21.79
CA PRO A 31 -16.85 -4.28 20.40
C PRO A 31 -15.45 -4.87 20.22
N PHE A 32 -15.29 -5.71 19.19
CA PHE A 32 -14.01 -6.30 18.80
C PHE A 32 -13.71 -6.00 17.34
N THR A 33 -12.60 -5.33 17.07
CA THR A 33 -12.22 -4.93 15.70
C THR A 33 -10.83 -5.41 15.34
N VAL A 34 -10.71 -6.02 14.16
CA VAL A 34 -9.44 -6.29 13.51
C VAL A 34 -9.39 -5.48 12.22
N ILE A 35 -8.38 -4.65 12.08
CA ILE A 35 -8.09 -3.92 10.85
C ILE A 35 -7.08 -4.77 10.05
N GLN A 36 -7.49 -5.23 8.88
CA GLN A 36 -6.60 -5.98 8.01
C GLN A 36 -5.44 -5.08 7.57
N PRO A 37 -4.16 -5.47 7.77
CA PRO A 37 -3.04 -4.80 7.09
C PRO A 37 -3.26 -4.83 5.58
N PRO A 38 -3.43 -3.67 4.91
CA PRO A 38 -3.86 -3.65 3.53
C PRO A 38 -2.77 -4.18 2.60
N PRO A 39 -3.02 -5.25 1.84
CA PRO A 39 -2.06 -5.74 0.88
C PRO A 39 -1.89 -4.77 -0.29
N ASN A 40 -0.67 -4.70 -0.82
CA ASN A 40 -0.31 -3.88 -1.96
C ASN A 40 -0.98 -4.39 -3.25
N VAL A 41 -1.54 -3.49 -4.05
CA VAL A 41 -2.17 -3.82 -5.34
C VAL A 41 -1.09 -3.97 -6.42
N THR A 42 -0.30 -5.04 -6.30
CA THR A 42 0.82 -5.35 -7.20
C THR A 42 0.67 -6.68 -7.94
N GLY A 43 -0.35 -7.47 -7.62
CA GLY A 43 -0.61 -8.78 -8.23
C GLY A 43 -1.44 -9.68 -7.33
N SER A 44 -1.47 -10.97 -7.67
CA SER A 44 -2.18 -11.98 -6.88
C SER A 44 -1.61 -12.11 -5.48
N LEU A 45 -2.50 -12.42 -4.52
CA LEU A 45 -2.11 -12.74 -3.15
C LEU A 45 -1.37 -14.09 -3.10
N HIS A 46 -0.43 -14.21 -2.19
CA HIS A 46 0.32 -15.45 -1.94
C HIS A 46 -0.10 -16.11 -0.62
N LEU A 47 0.43 -17.31 -0.34
CA LEU A 47 0.08 -18.07 0.86
C LEU A 47 0.25 -17.32 2.19
N GLY A 48 1.23 -16.43 2.29
CA GLY A 48 1.40 -15.58 3.48
C GLY A 48 0.21 -14.66 3.73
N HIS A 49 -0.42 -14.14 2.67
CA HIS A 49 -1.66 -13.37 2.80
C HIS A 49 -2.83 -14.26 3.24
N ALA A 50 -2.94 -15.47 2.69
CA ALA A 50 -3.97 -16.42 3.08
C ALA A 50 -3.84 -16.83 4.55
N GLN A 51 -2.62 -17.16 5.01
CA GLN A 51 -2.34 -17.48 6.40
C GLN A 51 -2.71 -16.34 7.34
N ARG A 52 -2.29 -15.11 7.04
CA ARG A 52 -2.63 -13.93 7.83
C ARG A 52 -4.14 -13.76 7.90
N THR A 53 -4.83 -13.76 6.75
CA THR A 53 -6.29 -13.61 6.69
C THR A 53 -6.99 -14.69 7.52
N ALA A 54 -6.53 -15.94 7.46
CA ALA A 54 -7.11 -17.03 8.24
C ALA A 54 -6.96 -16.82 9.75
N VAL A 55 -5.80 -16.33 10.22
CA VAL A 55 -5.56 -16.06 11.64
C VAL A 55 -6.43 -14.89 12.12
N GLU A 56 -6.47 -13.80 11.36
CA GLU A 56 -7.29 -12.62 11.65
C GLU A 56 -8.78 -12.99 11.68
N ASP A 57 -9.23 -13.75 10.70
CA ASP A 57 -10.63 -14.20 10.59
C ASP A 57 -11.03 -15.18 11.70
N LEU A 58 -10.10 -16.04 12.15
CA LEU A 58 -10.33 -16.90 13.32
C LEU A 58 -10.65 -16.07 14.57
N MET A 59 -9.90 -15.00 14.82
CA MET A 59 -10.14 -14.12 15.95
C MET A 59 -11.51 -13.43 15.86
N ILE A 60 -11.86 -12.95 14.67
CA ILE A 60 -13.16 -12.32 14.39
C ILE A 60 -14.31 -13.31 14.57
N ARG A 61 -14.19 -14.51 14.01
CA ARG A 61 -15.23 -15.54 14.15
C ARG A 61 -15.41 -15.95 15.60
N HIS A 62 -14.32 -16.12 16.35
CA HIS A 62 -14.38 -16.41 17.78
C HIS A 62 -15.09 -15.29 18.55
N ALA A 63 -14.72 -14.03 18.31
CA ALA A 63 -15.38 -12.89 18.97
C ALA A 63 -16.88 -12.83 18.64
N ARG A 64 -17.24 -13.03 17.35
CA ARG A 64 -18.65 -13.07 16.91
C ARG A 64 -19.42 -14.21 17.57
N MET A 65 -18.85 -15.41 17.69
CA MET A 65 -19.46 -16.54 18.40
C MET A 65 -19.62 -16.28 19.91
N ARG A 66 -18.83 -15.39 20.48
CA ARG A 66 -18.93 -14.94 21.88
C ARG A 66 -19.94 -13.79 22.06
N GLY A 67 -20.59 -13.35 21.00
CA GLY A 67 -21.58 -12.27 21.04
C GLY A 67 -21.04 -10.86 20.92
N HIS A 68 -19.75 -10.67 20.65
CA HIS A 68 -19.20 -9.33 20.45
C HIS A 68 -19.66 -8.73 19.11
N ALA A 69 -19.86 -7.42 19.07
CA ALA A 69 -19.96 -6.67 17.82
C ALA A 69 -18.58 -6.71 17.12
N ALA A 70 -18.37 -7.73 16.29
CA ALA A 70 -17.06 -8.06 15.71
C ALA A 70 -16.93 -7.52 14.29
N LEU A 71 -16.00 -6.60 14.06
CA LEU A 71 -15.67 -6.02 12.77
C LEU A 71 -14.33 -6.52 12.25
N PHE A 72 -14.36 -7.21 11.12
CA PHE A 72 -13.17 -7.41 10.30
C PHE A 72 -13.15 -6.36 9.18
N LEU A 73 -12.32 -5.33 9.32
CA LEU A 73 -12.24 -4.22 8.38
C LEU A 73 -11.23 -4.54 7.26
N PRO A 74 -11.69 -4.81 6.03
CA PRO A 74 -10.80 -5.10 4.92
C PRO A 74 -10.22 -3.81 4.33
N GLY A 75 -9.00 -3.92 3.78
CA GLY A 75 -8.34 -2.82 3.10
C GLY A 75 -7.42 -3.28 1.97
N LEU A 76 -7.12 -2.37 1.06
CA LEU A 76 -6.13 -2.52 -0.01
C LEU A 76 -5.25 -1.27 -0.07
N ASP A 77 -3.96 -1.47 -0.32
CA ASP A 77 -3.01 -0.38 -0.52
C ASP A 77 -2.71 -0.17 -1.99
N HIS A 78 -2.80 1.07 -2.46
CA HIS A 78 -2.44 1.42 -3.85
C HIS A 78 -0.95 1.26 -4.13
N ALA A 79 -0.10 1.20 -3.09
CA ALA A 79 1.33 0.87 -3.14
C ALA A 79 2.19 1.69 -4.11
N SER A 80 1.65 2.78 -4.64
CA SER A 80 2.34 3.80 -5.46
C SER A 80 3.53 3.28 -6.30
N ILE A 81 4.76 3.41 -5.80
CA ILE A 81 6.01 3.05 -6.50
C ILE A 81 6.04 1.55 -6.87
N ALA A 82 5.59 0.67 -5.96
CA ALA A 82 5.60 -0.78 -6.22
C ALA A 82 4.62 -1.16 -7.35
N ALA A 83 3.43 -0.57 -7.38
CA ALA A 83 2.46 -0.80 -8.46
C ALA A 83 2.97 -0.25 -9.80
N GLN A 84 3.62 0.93 -9.79
CA GLN A 84 4.25 1.49 -10.98
C GLN A 84 5.37 0.59 -11.51
N PHE A 85 6.22 0.05 -10.62
CA PHE A 85 7.30 -0.86 -11.02
C PHE A 85 6.76 -2.11 -11.72
N VAL A 86 5.65 -2.68 -11.23
CA VAL A 86 5.00 -3.83 -11.86
C VAL A 86 4.43 -3.46 -13.22
N LEU A 87 3.72 -2.33 -13.33
CA LEU A 87 3.17 -1.86 -14.60
C LEU A 87 4.27 -1.57 -15.62
N ASP A 88 5.36 -0.93 -15.23
CA ASP A 88 6.51 -0.68 -16.11
C ASP A 88 7.09 -1.99 -16.67
N GLY A 89 7.14 -3.05 -15.84
CA GLY A 89 7.55 -4.38 -16.27
C GLY A 89 6.57 -5.04 -17.28
N ILE A 90 5.27 -4.72 -17.19
CA ILE A 90 4.26 -5.16 -18.15
C ILE A 90 4.44 -4.40 -19.46
N LEU A 91 4.51 -3.08 -19.40
CA LEU A 91 4.70 -2.21 -20.57
C LEU A 91 5.96 -2.55 -21.35
N ALA A 92 7.07 -2.82 -20.65
CA ALA A 92 8.32 -3.23 -21.29
C ALA A 92 8.20 -4.52 -22.11
N LYS A 93 7.35 -5.48 -21.68
CA LYS A 93 7.06 -6.70 -22.43
C LYS A 93 6.20 -6.42 -23.67
N GLU A 94 5.41 -5.36 -23.63
CA GLU A 94 4.59 -4.87 -24.74
C GLU A 94 5.38 -3.97 -25.72
N GLY A 95 6.64 -3.65 -25.38
CA GLY A 95 7.49 -2.74 -26.15
C GLY A 95 7.21 -1.26 -25.91
N GLU A 96 6.52 -0.95 -24.82
CA GLU A 96 6.14 0.40 -24.41
C GLU A 96 6.89 0.82 -23.14
N ASP A 97 6.97 2.13 -22.90
CA ASP A 97 7.44 2.70 -21.64
C ASP A 97 6.63 3.93 -21.24
N ARG A 98 6.78 4.37 -19.98
CA ARG A 98 6.03 5.53 -19.47
C ARG A 98 6.33 6.83 -20.21
N GLN A 99 7.48 6.95 -20.84
CA GLN A 99 7.90 8.17 -21.54
C GLN A 99 7.27 8.22 -22.92
N SER A 100 7.26 7.10 -23.65
CA SER A 100 6.61 6.99 -24.97
C SER A 100 5.09 7.11 -24.89
N LEU A 101 4.47 6.56 -23.82
CA LEU A 101 3.02 6.68 -23.58
C LEU A 101 2.59 8.10 -23.22
N GLY A 102 3.45 8.84 -22.50
CA GLY A 102 3.07 10.09 -21.86
C GLY A 102 2.17 9.91 -20.64
N ARG A 103 1.98 11.00 -19.88
CA ARG A 103 1.33 10.95 -18.57
C ARG A 103 -0.11 10.41 -18.60
N ASP A 104 -0.91 10.93 -19.51
CA ASP A 104 -2.36 10.64 -19.49
C ASP A 104 -2.62 9.16 -19.82
N ARG A 105 -1.99 8.66 -20.88
CA ARG A 105 -2.12 7.25 -21.25
C ARG A 105 -1.53 6.30 -20.22
N TYR A 106 -0.42 6.68 -19.58
CA TYR A 106 0.16 5.90 -18.50
C TYR A 106 -0.78 5.82 -17.30
N LEU A 107 -1.47 6.90 -16.93
CA LEU A 107 -2.46 6.91 -15.85
C LEU A 107 -3.68 6.04 -16.17
N GLU A 108 -4.17 6.06 -17.41
CA GLU A 108 -5.24 5.16 -17.85
C GLU A 108 -4.84 3.70 -17.63
N ARG A 109 -3.65 3.29 -18.13
CA ARG A 109 -3.11 1.94 -17.94
C ARG A 109 -2.94 1.58 -16.47
N MET A 110 -2.52 2.53 -15.64
CA MET A 110 -2.39 2.33 -14.20
C MET A 110 -3.76 2.09 -13.55
N HIS A 111 -4.78 2.86 -13.90
CA HIS A 111 -6.13 2.66 -13.38
C HIS A 111 -6.72 1.32 -13.80
N GLU A 112 -6.53 0.89 -15.03
CA GLU A 112 -6.93 -0.43 -15.52
C GLU A 112 -6.23 -1.56 -14.76
N PHE A 113 -4.90 -1.47 -14.61
CA PHE A 113 -4.10 -2.43 -13.87
C PHE A 113 -4.55 -2.54 -12.41
N VAL A 114 -4.73 -1.41 -11.72
CA VAL A 114 -5.19 -1.37 -10.32
C VAL A 114 -6.60 -1.95 -10.20
N ALA A 115 -7.53 -1.60 -11.07
CA ALA A 115 -8.90 -2.11 -11.03
C ALA A 115 -8.92 -3.65 -11.17
N THR A 116 -8.25 -4.17 -12.19
CA THR A 116 -8.16 -5.62 -12.44
C THR A 116 -7.50 -6.37 -11.28
N THR A 117 -6.39 -5.83 -10.77
CA THR A 117 -5.65 -6.45 -9.66
C THR A 117 -6.48 -6.48 -8.38
N ARG A 118 -7.20 -5.40 -8.07
CA ARG A 118 -8.12 -5.35 -6.93
C ARG A 118 -9.19 -6.42 -6.99
N GLU A 119 -9.84 -6.60 -8.13
CA GLU A 119 -10.86 -7.65 -8.34
C GLU A 119 -10.30 -9.04 -8.04
N VAL A 120 -9.11 -9.36 -8.58
CA VAL A 120 -8.43 -10.63 -8.34
C VAL A 120 -8.16 -10.82 -6.84
N MET A 121 -7.60 -9.83 -6.17
CA MET A 121 -7.23 -9.92 -4.75
C MET A 121 -8.46 -10.08 -3.85
N LEU A 122 -9.53 -9.33 -4.10
CA LEU A 122 -10.78 -9.44 -3.36
C LEU A 122 -11.45 -10.80 -3.59
N GLY A 123 -11.43 -11.29 -4.83
CA GLY A 123 -11.90 -12.64 -5.16
C GLY A 123 -11.14 -13.73 -4.42
N GLN A 124 -9.81 -13.63 -4.33
CA GLN A 124 -8.96 -14.55 -3.57
C GLN A 124 -9.29 -14.54 -2.07
N GLN A 125 -9.51 -13.38 -1.46
CA GLN A 125 -9.88 -13.27 -0.05
C GLN A 125 -11.26 -13.89 0.23
N ARG A 126 -12.22 -13.68 -0.67
CA ARG A 126 -13.54 -14.32 -0.57
C ARG A 126 -13.44 -15.85 -0.69
N ARG A 127 -12.59 -16.35 -1.58
CA ARG A 127 -12.38 -17.80 -1.74
C ARG A 127 -11.70 -18.46 -0.53
N VAL A 128 -10.89 -17.73 0.24
CA VAL A 128 -10.36 -18.20 1.53
C VAL A 128 -11.45 -18.19 2.60
N GLY A 129 -12.62 -17.63 2.31
CA GLY A 129 -13.76 -17.55 3.22
C GLY A 129 -13.68 -16.42 4.24
N ALA A 130 -12.90 -15.36 3.97
CA ALA A 130 -12.75 -14.23 4.88
C ALA A 130 -14.09 -13.61 5.25
N SER A 131 -14.43 -13.56 6.54
CA SER A 131 -15.68 -12.99 7.04
C SER A 131 -15.58 -11.47 7.29
N ALA A 132 -15.02 -10.77 6.28
CA ALA A 132 -14.80 -9.34 6.31
C ALA A 132 -16.06 -8.55 5.93
N ASP A 133 -16.21 -7.37 6.51
CA ASP A 133 -17.28 -6.43 6.13
C ASP A 133 -16.89 -5.69 4.85
N TRP A 134 -17.28 -6.26 3.72
CA TRP A 134 -16.97 -5.72 2.40
C TRP A 134 -17.65 -4.38 2.11
N GLY A 135 -18.72 -4.05 2.81
CA GLY A 135 -19.37 -2.75 2.71
C GLY A 135 -18.51 -1.62 3.29
N ARG A 136 -17.59 -1.98 4.21
CA ARG A 136 -16.61 -1.06 4.79
C ARG A 136 -15.21 -1.17 4.18
N LEU A 137 -15.04 -1.87 3.06
CA LEU A 137 -13.76 -1.95 2.36
C LEU A 137 -13.15 -0.57 2.16
N ARG A 138 -11.86 -0.45 2.53
CA ARG A 138 -11.08 0.77 2.30
C ARG A 138 -9.98 0.54 1.27
N PHE A 139 -9.77 1.56 0.47
CA PHE A 139 -8.65 1.65 -0.44
C PHE A 139 -7.89 2.94 -0.14
N THR A 140 -6.57 2.88 -0.04
CA THR A 140 -5.76 4.02 0.38
C THR A 140 -5.85 5.25 -0.55
N MET A 141 -6.38 5.07 -1.78
CA MET A 141 -6.68 6.16 -2.71
C MET A 141 -8.17 6.49 -2.83
N ASP A 142 -9.05 5.93 -1.96
CA ASP A 142 -10.45 6.36 -1.97
C ASP A 142 -10.60 7.81 -1.46
N ASP A 143 -11.72 8.44 -1.76
CA ASP A 143 -11.97 9.85 -1.41
C ASP A 143 -11.91 10.12 0.09
N VAL A 144 -12.33 9.13 0.90
CA VAL A 144 -12.30 9.23 2.37
C VAL A 144 -10.88 9.22 2.87
N SER A 145 -10.05 8.26 2.40
CA SER A 145 -8.64 8.14 2.75
C SER A 145 -7.84 9.36 2.26
N ALA A 146 -8.08 9.81 1.03
CA ALA A 146 -7.44 10.98 0.46
C ALA A 146 -7.77 12.27 1.24
N ARG A 147 -9.02 12.41 1.70
CA ARG A 147 -9.45 13.53 2.55
C ARG A 147 -8.76 13.46 3.92
N ALA A 148 -8.74 12.27 4.54
CA ALA A 148 -8.12 12.08 5.84
C ALA A 148 -6.63 12.44 5.81
N VAL A 149 -5.89 11.98 4.80
CA VAL A 149 -4.46 12.30 4.61
C VAL A 149 -4.24 13.80 4.47
N ARG A 150 -5.01 14.47 3.60
CA ARG A 150 -4.89 15.93 3.41
C ARG A 150 -5.21 16.70 4.69
N THR A 151 -6.26 16.32 5.41
CA THR A 151 -6.63 16.96 6.67
C THR A 151 -5.56 16.74 7.75
N ALA A 152 -5.01 15.53 7.86
CA ALA A 152 -3.95 15.23 8.80
C ALA A 152 -2.68 16.05 8.48
N PHE A 153 -2.28 16.10 7.21
CA PHE A 153 -1.11 16.87 6.78
C PHE A 153 -1.29 18.36 7.05
N GLU A 154 -2.46 18.94 6.74
CA GLU A 154 -2.77 20.36 6.99
C GLU A 154 -2.65 20.69 8.48
N ARG A 155 -3.18 19.83 9.37
CA ARG A 155 -3.07 20.01 10.82
C ARG A 155 -1.63 19.93 11.29
N LEU A 156 -0.88 18.91 10.88
CA LEU A 156 0.54 18.76 11.23
C LEU A 156 1.38 19.96 10.76
N TYR A 157 1.08 20.49 9.56
CA TYR A 157 1.77 21.68 9.05
C TYR A 157 1.42 22.92 9.87
N ARG A 158 0.14 23.14 10.19
CA ARG A 158 -0.33 24.26 11.01
C ARG A 158 0.25 24.23 12.43
N ASP A 159 0.39 23.03 13.00
CA ASP A 159 0.92 22.83 14.34
C ASP A 159 2.47 22.81 14.38
N GLY A 160 3.14 22.99 13.22
CA GLY A 160 4.60 23.06 13.10
C GLY A 160 5.30 21.69 13.18
N HIS A 161 4.56 20.58 13.18
CA HIS A 161 5.12 19.22 13.17
C HIS A 161 5.57 18.78 11.77
N ALA A 162 4.95 19.29 10.73
CA ALA A 162 5.40 19.11 9.34
C ALA A 162 5.93 20.47 8.82
N TYR A 163 7.14 20.47 8.29
CA TYR A 163 7.76 21.67 7.75
C TYR A 163 8.62 21.32 6.53
N ARG A 164 8.88 22.33 5.71
CA ARG A 164 9.72 22.18 4.53
C ARG A 164 11.15 22.58 4.86
N THR A 165 12.10 21.70 4.58
CA THR A 165 13.52 21.95 4.80
C THR A 165 14.36 21.29 3.71
N GLU A 166 15.62 21.69 3.60
CA GLU A 166 16.61 21.01 2.78
C GLU A 166 17.13 19.77 3.52
N ALA A 167 17.19 18.63 2.83
CA ALA A 167 17.72 17.39 3.35
C ALA A 167 18.44 16.57 2.27
N LEU A 168 19.40 15.75 2.68
CA LEU A 168 19.98 14.74 1.80
C LEU A 168 18.96 13.62 1.63
N VAL A 169 18.75 13.22 0.38
CA VAL A 169 17.84 12.11 0.03
C VAL A 169 18.54 11.15 -0.90
N ASN A 170 18.19 9.86 -0.81
CA ASN A 170 18.59 8.87 -1.79
C ASN A 170 17.86 9.17 -3.11
N TRP A 171 18.59 9.27 -4.19
CA TRP A 171 18.03 9.59 -5.51
C TRP A 171 18.41 8.50 -6.52
N CYS A 172 17.40 7.94 -7.19
CA CYS A 172 17.61 7.01 -8.28
C CYS A 172 17.62 7.75 -9.63
N PRO A 173 18.76 7.84 -10.33
CA PRO A 173 18.83 8.53 -11.63
C PRO A 173 18.07 7.77 -12.74
N GLY A 174 17.93 6.45 -12.62
CA GLY A 174 17.13 5.65 -13.55
C GLY A 174 15.64 5.90 -13.42
N CYS A 175 15.11 5.85 -12.20
CA CYS A 175 13.70 6.12 -11.91
C CYS A 175 13.39 7.62 -11.87
N ARG A 176 14.39 8.49 -11.76
CA ARG A 176 14.29 9.95 -11.62
C ARG A 176 13.39 10.36 -10.44
N THR A 177 13.55 9.67 -9.31
CA THR A 177 12.81 9.93 -8.07
C THR A 177 13.69 9.69 -6.85
N SER A 178 13.27 10.24 -5.71
CA SER A 178 13.82 9.84 -4.43
C SER A 178 13.33 8.44 -4.08
N VAL A 179 14.16 7.70 -3.35
CA VAL A 179 13.85 6.35 -2.86
C VAL A 179 14.05 6.31 -1.35
N SER A 180 13.33 5.43 -0.67
CA SER A 180 13.49 5.24 0.77
C SER A 180 14.80 4.49 1.09
N ASP A 181 15.26 4.57 2.32
CA ASP A 181 16.45 3.86 2.77
C ASP A 181 16.31 2.33 2.61
N LEU A 182 15.08 1.81 2.70
CA LEU A 182 14.77 0.39 2.53
C LEU A 182 14.91 -0.09 1.08
N GLU A 183 14.87 0.83 0.12
CA GLU A 183 15.00 0.53 -1.32
C GLU A 183 16.44 0.63 -1.81
N VAL A 184 17.36 1.13 -0.95
CA VAL A 184 18.79 1.26 -1.27
C VAL A 184 19.49 -0.05 -0.95
N ILE A 185 20.07 -0.67 -1.99
CA ILE A 185 20.89 -1.85 -1.82
C ILE A 185 22.32 -1.38 -1.57
N HIS A 186 22.85 -1.73 -0.39
CA HIS A 186 24.27 -1.57 -0.08
C HIS A 186 24.97 -2.90 -0.35
N PRO A 187 25.62 -3.09 -1.53
CA PRO A 187 26.40 -4.28 -1.75
C PRO A 187 27.51 -4.32 -0.71
N VAL A 188 27.66 -5.47 -0.04
CA VAL A 188 28.82 -5.71 0.83
C VAL A 188 30.02 -5.84 -0.12
N GLU A 189 30.68 -4.73 -0.38
CA GLU A 189 32.00 -4.78 -1.02
C GLU A 189 32.96 -5.34 0.01
N ASP A 190 33.67 -6.42 -0.39
CA ASP A 190 34.83 -6.90 0.35
C ASP A 190 35.83 -5.73 0.40
N HIS A 191 35.89 -5.04 1.53
CA HIS A 191 36.80 -3.92 1.75
C HIS A 191 38.25 -4.42 1.77
N LYS A 192 38.78 -4.80 0.65
CA LYS A 192 40.20 -4.62 0.41
C LYS A 192 40.41 -3.11 0.45
N GLN A 193 41.12 -2.64 1.47
CA GLN A 193 41.48 -1.24 1.63
C GLN A 193 41.99 -0.68 0.32
N LEU A 194 41.14 -0.08 -0.45
CA LEU A 194 41.50 0.66 -1.65
C LEU A 194 41.97 2.03 -1.18
N TRP A 195 43.29 2.20 -1.06
CA TRP A 195 43.89 3.51 -0.99
C TRP A 195 43.66 4.18 -2.35
N PHE A 196 42.64 5.03 -2.43
CA PHE A 196 42.47 5.88 -3.61
C PHE A 196 43.36 7.12 -3.44
N PRO A 197 44.11 7.51 -4.46
CA PRO A 197 44.78 8.80 -4.50
C PRO A 197 43.71 9.92 -4.37
N LEU A 198 44.09 11.03 -3.72
CA LEU A 198 43.19 12.16 -3.45
C LEU A 198 42.46 12.67 -4.72
N GLU A 199 43.12 12.55 -5.88
CA GLU A 199 42.55 12.88 -7.18
C GLU A 199 41.37 11.99 -7.61
N THR A 200 41.38 10.71 -7.21
CA THR A 200 40.27 9.77 -7.45
C THR A 200 39.08 10.07 -6.52
N ILE A 201 39.35 10.52 -5.30
CA ILE A 201 38.33 10.99 -4.36
C ILE A 201 37.66 12.24 -4.91
N LEU A 202 38.41 13.19 -5.44
CA LEU A 202 37.87 14.42 -6.04
C LEU A 202 37.08 14.15 -7.33
N SER A 203 37.49 13.21 -8.18
CA SER A 203 36.75 12.85 -9.39
C SER A 203 35.45 12.09 -9.05
N ASN A 204 35.46 11.23 -8.03
CA ASN A 204 34.25 10.58 -7.51
C ASN A 204 33.34 11.57 -6.76
N TRP A 205 33.89 12.62 -6.13
CA TRP A 205 33.10 13.71 -5.54
C TRP A 205 32.35 14.49 -6.61
N ILE A 206 32.92 14.68 -7.79
CA ILE A 206 32.25 15.31 -8.94
C ILE A 206 31.14 14.37 -9.48
N HIS A 207 31.31 13.06 -9.42
CA HIS A 207 30.27 12.09 -9.76
C HIS A 207 29.19 11.98 -8.67
N LEU A 208 29.54 12.07 -7.39
CA LEU A 208 28.60 12.17 -6.25
C LEU A 208 27.89 13.54 -6.20
N ALA A 209 28.47 14.59 -6.76
CA ALA A 209 27.80 15.89 -6.91
C ALA A 209 26.65 15.86 -7.93
N SER A 210 26.42 14.73 -8.65
CA SER A 210 25.17 14.50 -9.38
C SER A 210 24.00 14.09 -8.48
N ILE A 211 24.21 13.90 -7.16
CA ILE A 211 23.15 13.92 -6.16
C ILE A 211 22.66 15.38 -6.10
N ARG A 212 21.65 15.70 -6.87
CA ARG A 212 21.07 17.03 -6.87
C ARG A 212 20.54 17.31 -5.46
N LYS A 213 21.15 18.28 -4.77
CA LYS A 213 20.50 18.98 -3.67
C LYS A 213 19.14 19.46 -4.16
N VAL A 214 18.06 18.91 -3.66
CA VAL A 214 16.72 19.51 -3.84
C VAL A 214 16.67 20.69 -2.88
N THR A 215 17.17 21.83 -3.33
CA THR A 215 17.03 23.08 -2.60
C THR A 215 15.57 23.52 -2.66
N ALA A 216 14.88 23.40 -1.56
CA ALA A 216 13.60 24.07 -1.37
C ALA A 216 13.91 25.48 -0.82
N SER A 217 13.70 26.51 -1.60
CA SER A 217 13.83 27.88 -1.12
C SER A 217 12.87 28.15 0.03
N THR A 218 13.41 28.53 1.18
CA THR A 218 12.65 29.08 2.31
C THR A 218 12.48 30.56 2.10
N GLU A 219 11.39 31.00 1.49
CA GLU A 219 10.88 32.35 1.72
C GLU A 219 9.58 32.24 2.52
N PRO A 220 9.50 32.90 3.69
CA PRO A 220 8.25 33.02 4.42
C PRO A 220 7.35 34.02 3.70
N ARG A 221 6.14 33.60 3.41
CA ARG A 221 5.03 34.53 3.19
C ARG A 221 4.04 34.41 4.32
#